data_ad58b415375b6d9438e3e65c992eac25
#
_entry.id   ad58b415375b6d9438e3e65c992eac25
#
_cell.length_a   1.000
_cell.length_b   1.000
_cell.length_c   1.000
_cell.angle_alpha   90.00
_cell.angle_beta   90.00
_cell.angle_gamma   90.00
#
_symmetry.space_group_name_H-M   'P 1'
#
loop_
_entity.id
_entity.type
_entity.pdbx_description
1 polymer ?
#
loop_
_entity_poly.entity_id
_entity_poly.type
_entity_poly.pdbx_seq_one_letter_code
_entity_poly.pdbx_strand_id
1 'polypeptide(L)'
;MNEVVSAENIKKLTAPFLEKGFSFSYFYQKGGDSSCVYICRYQKGRDFFDWREVSGGNEINIVVYVDGAYRFPSLKTLYPKQYRAFKMKHLFKKATTDERRAFVADLLNAEFSKNETEFFGIKL
;
A
#
# COMPACT_ATOMS: atom_id res chain seq x y z
N MET A 1 12.89 -13.77 3.17
CA MET A 1 12.66 -13.22 1.84
C MET A 1 13.50 -11.96 1.67
N ASN A 2 14.11 -11.79 0.53
CA ASN A 2 14.95 -10.63 0.25
C ASN A 2 14.09 -9.38 0.08
N GLU A 3 14.46 -8.28 0.73
CA GLU A 3 13.73 -7.00 0.73
C GLU A 3 13.62 -6.41 -0.68
N VAL A 4 14.67 -6.54 -1.48
CA VAL A 4 14.69 -6.05 -2.86
C VAL A 4 13.66 -6.79 -3.70
N VAL A 5 13.57 -8.11 -3.54
CA VAL A 5 12.59 -8.93 -4.26
C VAL A 5 11.17 -8.54 -3.85
N SER A 6 10.95 -8.29 -2.55
CA SER A 6 9.64 -7.85 -2.05
C SER A 6 9.25 -6.50 -2.63
N ALA A 7 10.18 -5.53 -2.65
CA ALA A 7 9.92 -4.20 -3.20
C ALA A 7 9.59 -4.27 -4.70
N GLU A 8 10.33 -5.09 -5.46
CA GLU A 8 10.07 -5.27 -6.89
C GLU A 8 8.70 -5.92 -7.16
N ASN A 9 8.30 -6.87 -6.32
CA ASN A 9 6.98 -7.49 -6.43
C ASN A 9 5.86 -6.48 -6.17
N ILE A 10 6.00 -5.65 -5.12
CA ILE A 10 5.03 -4.61 -4.80
C ILE A 10 4.97 -3.58 -5.94
N LYS A 11 6.12 -3.20 -6.46
CA LYS A 11 6.23 -2.25 -7.58
C LYS A 11 5.46 -2.75 -8.80
N LYS A 12 5.56 -4.03 -9.14
CA LYS A 12 4.83 -4.63 -10.25
C LYS A 12 3.33 -4.61 -10.03
N LEU A 13 2.88 -4.92 -8.81
CA LEU A 13 1.46 -4.93 -8.46
C LEU A 13 0.84 -3.54 -8.55
N THR A 14 1.64 -2.50 -8.41
CA THR A 14 1.19 -1.10 -8.41
C THR A 14 1.67 -0.32 -9.63
N ALA A 15 1.94 -1.00 -10.74
CA ALA A 15 2.43 -0.40 -11.97
C ALA A 15 1.63 0.81 -12.47
N PRO A 16 0.29 0.86 -12.34
CA PRO A 16 -0.46 2.04 -12.80
C PRO A 16 0.00 3.35 -12.20
N PHE A 17 0.46 3.34 -10.93
CA PHE A 17 0.96 4.56 -10.29
C PHE A 17 2.26 5.04 -10.95
N LEU A 18 3.14 4.11 -11.29
CA LEU A 18 4.42 4.44 -11.94
C LEU A 18 4.18 4.98 -13.36
N GLU A 19 3.22 4.42 -14.06
CA GLU A 19 2.82 4.87 -15.38
C GLU A 19 2.26 6.29 -15.35
N LYS A 20 1.67 6.68 -14.22
CA LYS A 20 1.11 8.03 -14.03
C LYS A 20 2.15 9.04 -13.55
N GLY A 21 3.40 8.62 -13.35
CA GLY A 21 4.49 9.53 -13.02
C GLY A 21 4.91 9.56 -11.56
N PHE A 22 4.41 8.66 -10.72
CA PHE A 22 4.91 8.52 -9.35
C PHE A 22 6.30 7.91 -9.39
N SER A 23 7.24 8.47 -8.64
CA SER A 23 8.54 7.84 -8.41
C SER A 23 8.42 6.86 -7.25
N PHE A 24 9.18 5.77 -7.35
CA PHE A 24 9.15 4.69 -6.37
C PHE A 24 10.48 4.60 -5.65
N SER A 25 10.42 4.50 -4.32
CA SER A 25 11.58 4.18 -3.50
C SER A 25 11.13 3.27 -2.37
N TYR A 26 12.08 2.50 -1.82
CA TYR A 26 11.75 1.71 -0.65
C TYR A 26 12.84 1.85 0.40
N PHE A 27 12.44 1.73 1.66
CA PHE A 27 13.38 1.82 2.76
C PHE A 27 12.81 1.10 3.97
N TYR A 28 13.72 0.84 4.89
CA TYR A 28 13.42 0.13 6.12
C TYR A 28 13.50 1.09 7.29
N GLN A 29 12.51 1.04 8.16
CA GLN A 29 12.50 1.84 9.38
C GLN A 29 12.33 0.91 10.58
N LYS A 30 13.27 0.97 11.51
CA LYS A 30 13.19 0.21 12.75
C LYS A 30 12.27 0.95 13.72
N GLY A 31 11.25 0.25 14.25
CA GLY A 31 10.37 0.80 15.26
C GLY A 31 11.00 0.77 16.64
N GLY A 32 10.50 1.61 17.56
CA GLY A 32 11.03 1.72 18.91
C GLY A 32 10.80 0.48 19.79
N ASP A 33 9.88 -0.39 19.39
CA ASP A 33 9.52 -1.62 20.11
C ASP A 33 10.07 -2.88 19.42
N SER A 34 11.14 -2.77 18.67
CA SER A 34 11.76 -3.83 17.88
C SER A 34 10.96 -4.22 16.64
N SER A 35 9.83 -3.57 16.36
CA SER A 35 9.10 -3.83 15.12
C SER A 35 9.86 -3.24 13.93
N CYS A 36 9.71 -3.91 12.80
CA CYS A 36 10.36 -3.49 11.56
C CYS A 36 9.28 -3.07 10.57
N VAL A 37 9.46 -1.92 9.97
CA VAL A 37 8.53 -1.41 8.97
C VAL A 37 9.27 -1.26 7.64
N TYR A 38 8.76 -1.95 6.63
CA TYR A 38 9.23 -1.76 5.26
C TYR A 38 8.28 -0.80 4.57
N ILE A 39 8.84 0.23 3.95
CA ILE A 39 8.06 1.30 3.35
C ILE A 39 8.37 1.37 1.86
N CYS A 40 7.32 1.26 1.05
CA CYS A 40 7.39 1.56 -0.37
C CYS A 40 6.75 2.92 -0.56
N ARG A 41 7.52 3.91 -0.99
CA ARG A 41 7.05 5.28 -1.15
C ARG A 41 6.81 5.61 -2.61
N TYR A 42 5.64 6.16 -2.87
CA TYR A 42 5.22 6.63 -4.19
C TYR A 42 5.10 8.14 -4.11
N GLN A 43 6.02 8.85 -4.74
CA GLN A 43 6.11 10.30 -4.62
C GLN A 43 5.77 11.01 -5.92
N LYS A 44 5.01 12.09 -5.80
CA LYS A 44 4.69 12.97 -6.91
C LYS A 44 4.80 14.43 -6.44
N GLY A 45 5.85 15.11 -6.86
CA GLY A 45 6.13 16.45 -6.37
C GLY A 45 6.48 16.43 -4.89
N ARG A 46 5.74 17.21 -4.11
CA ARG A 46 5.93 17.27 -2.65
C ARG A 46 5.05 16.28 -1.91
N ASP A 47 4.09 15.70 -2.59
CA ASP A 47 3.13 14.77 -2.02
C ASP A 47 3.58 13.33 -2.24
N PHE A 48 3.19 12.44 -1.35
CA PHE A 48 3.51 11.03 -1.49
C PHE A 48 2.51 10.17 -0.75
N PHE A 49 2.48 8.89 -1.07
CA PHE A 49 1.86 7.91 -0.20
C PHE A 49 2.82 6.75 0.05
N ASP A 50 2.69 6.16 1.21
CA ASP A 50 3.51 5.04 1.65
C ASP A 50 2.67 3.79 1.79
N TRP A 51 3.17 2.72 1.21
CA TRP A 51 2.73 1.37 1.45
C TRP A 51 3.63 0.84 2.56
N ARG A 52 3.08 0.62 3.75
CA ARG A 52 3.84 0.24 4.93
C ARG A 52 3.54 -1.19 5.31
N GLU A 53 4.56 -2.04 5.32
CA GLU A 53 4.44 -3.42 5.76
C GLU A 53 5.03 -3.59 7.14
N VAL A 54 4.21 -4.05 8.06
CA VAL A 54 4.59 -4.29 9.46
C VAL A 54 4.54 -5.79 9.71
N SER A 55 5.40 -6.29 10.61
CA SER A 55 5.42 -7.69 11.03
C SER A 55 5.56 -8.67 9.85
N GLY A 56 6.52 -8.39 8.96
CA GLY A 56 6.80 -9.28 7.83
C GLY A 56 5.69 -9.36 6.80
N GLY A 57 4.88 -8.31 6.68
CA GLY A 57 3.77 -8.27 5.73
C GLY A 57 2.46 -8.80 6.30
N ASN A 58 2.40 -9.08 7.61
CA ASN A 58 1.15 -9.46 8.26
C ASN A 58 0.15 -8.30 8.28
N GLU A 59 0.64 -7.08 8.27
CA GLU A 59 -0.17 -5.88 8.27
C GLU A 59 0.36 -4.91 7.21
N ILE A 60 -0.53 -4.43 6.36
CA ILE A 60 -0.20 -3.47 5.31
C ILE A 60 -1.07 -2.23 5.52
N ASN A 61 -0.44 -1.09 5.72
CA ASN A 61 -1.12 0.18 5.95
C ASN A 61 -0.73 1.18 4.87
N ILE A 62 -1.67 2.06 4.53
CA ILE A 62 -1.43 3.14 3.59
C ILE A 62 -1.42 4.45 4.36
N VAL A 63 -0.38 5.24 4.17
CA VAL A 63 -0.22 6.56 4.77
C VAL A 63 -0.03 7.55 3.65
N VAL A 64 -0.77 8.65 3.67
CA VAL A 64 -0.71 9.66 2.62
C VAL A 64 -0.19 10.97 3.21
N TYR A 65 0.73 11.61 2.49
CA TYR A 65 1.22 12.94 2.85
C TYR A 65 0.85 13.91 1.73
N VAL A 66 -0.04 14.84 2.02
CA VAL A 66 -0.55 15.79 1.04
C VAL A 66 -0.78 17.14 1.69
N ASP A 67 -0.36 18.21 1.02
CA ASP A 67 -0.50 19.59 1.48
C ASP A 67 0.10 19.81 2.89
N GLY A 68 1.21 19.15 3.16
CA GLY A 68 1.94 19.30 4.42
C GLY A 68 1.34 18.52 5.59
N ALA A 69 0.37 17.64 5.37
CA ALA A 69 -0.28 16.89 6.43
C ALA A 69 -0.37 15.41 6.11
N TYR A 70 -0.24 14.58 7.15
CA TYR A 70 -0.44 13.14 7.03
C TYR A 70 -1.91 12.79 7.13
N ARG A 71 -2.33 11.82 6.31
CA ARG A 71 -3.67 11.23 6.33
C ARG A 71 -3.52 9.72 6.38
N PHE A 72 -4.49 9.06 7.01
CA PHE A 72 -4.45 7.61 7.24
C PHE A 72 -5.72 6.97 6.69
N PRO A 73 -5.85 6.87 5.35
CA PRO A 73 -7.06 6.28 4.77
C PRO A 73 -7.16 4.81 5.15
N SER A 74 -8.37 4.36 5.45
CA SER A 74 -8.63 2.98 5.79
C SER A 74 -9.28 2.28 4.60
N LEU A 75 -8.53 1.40 3.94
CA LEU A 75 -9.07 0.60 2.84
C LEU A 75 -10.18 -0.32 3.33
N LYS A 76 -10.08 -0.80 4.56
CA LYS A 76 -11.12 -1.62 5.17
C LYS A 76 -12.45 -0.86 5.27
N THR A 77 -12.39 0.43 5.62
CA THR A 77 -13.58 1.27 5.69
C THR A 77 -14.12 1.60 4.30
N LEU A 78 -13.25 1.81 3.33
CA LEU A 78 -13.65 2.12 1.96
C LEU A 78 -14.19 0.90 1.20
N TYR A 79 -13.67 -0.28 1.50
CA TYR A 79 -14.01 -1.53 0.81
C TYR A 79 -14.41 -2.63 1.78
N PRO A 80 -15.47 -2.42 2.58
CA PRO A 80 -15.83 -3.39 3.62
C PRO A 80 -16.28 -4.74 3.07
N LYS A 81 -16.94 -4.76 1.92
CA LYS A 81 -17.39 -6.01 1.30
C LYS A 81 -16.21 -6.85 0.82
N GLN A 82 -15.22 -6.21 0.22
CA GLN A 82 -14.02 -6.89 -0.27
C GLN A 82 -13.21 -7.47 0.89
N TYR A 83 -13.09 -6.71 1.99
CA TYR A 83 -12.39 -7.21 3.19
C TYR A 83 -13.12 -8.40 3.81
N ARG A 84 -14.44 -8.37 3.87
CA ARG A 84 -15.22 -9.52 4.35
C ARG A 84 -15.02 -10.76 3.48
N ALA A 85 -15.08 -10.58 2.16
CA ALA A 85 -14.87 -11.68 1.22
C ALA A 85 -13.48 -12.28 1.37
N PHE A 86 -12.46 -11.43 1.52
CA PHE A 86 -11.08 -11.88 1.72
C PHE A 86 -10.94 -12.66 3.03
N LYS A 87 -11.53 -12.16 4.11
CA LYS A 87 -11.53 -12.81 5.42
C LYS A 87 -12.21 -14.18 5.35
N MET A 88 -13.35 -14.26 4.68
CA MET A 88 -14.07 -15.54 4.53
C MET A 88 -13.29 -16.54 3.69
N LYS A 89 -12.64 -16.10 2.63
CA LYS A 89 -11.80 -16.95 1.80
C LYS A 89 -10.64 -17.57 2.59
N HIS A 90 -10.13 -16.86 3.59
CA HIS A 90 -9.00 -17.30 4.39
C HIS A 90 -9.39 -17.70 5.82
N LEU A 91 -10.65 -18.13 6.01
CA LEU A 91 -11.17 -18.48 7.34
C LEU A 91 -10.43 -19.67 7.95
N PHE A 92 -10.13 -20.69 7.14
CA PHE A 92 -9.49 -21.92 7.61
C PHE A 92 -8.01 -22.02 7.26
N LYS A 93 -7.53 -21.17 6.35
CA LYS A 93 -6.14 -21.13 5.95
C LYS A 93 -5.72 -19.67 5.83
N LYS A 94 -4.78 -19.28 6.68
CA LYS A 94 -4.27 -17.90 6.71
C LYS A 94 -3.74 -17.47 5.35
N ALA A 95 -4.06 -16.24 4.96
CA ALA A 95 -3.54 -15.65 3.72
C ALA A 95 -2.03 -15.56 3.77
N THR A 96 -1.38 -15.82 2.65
CA THR A 96 0.06 -15.60 2.50
C THR A 96 0.34 -14.11 2.35
N THR A 97 1.61 -13.73 2.52
CA THR A 97 2.03 -12.35 2.31
C THR A 97 1.73 -11.90 0.87
N ASP A 98 1.99 -12.76 -0.11
CA ASP A 98 1.72 -12.45 -1.51
C ASP A 98 0.23 -12.25 -1.78
N GLU A 99 -0.61 -13.05 -1.15
CA GLU A 99 -2.06 -12.89 -1.27
C GLU A 99 -2.53 -11.56 -0.66
N ARG A 100 -2.00 -11.19 0.49
CA ARG A 100 -2.31 -9.89 1.12
C ARG A 100 -1.85 -8.73 0.26
N ARG A 101 -0.64 -8.80 -0.30
CA ARG A 101 -0.11 -7.76 -1.18
C ARG A 101 -0.97 -7.58 -2.42
N ALA A 102 -1.34 -8.68 -3.06
CA ALA A 102 -2.20 -8.64 -4.24
C ALA A 102 -3.56 -8.02 -3.90
N PHE A 103 -4.13 -8.39 -2.77
CA PHE A 103 -5.42 -7.86 -2.32
C PHE A 103 -5.36 -6.35 -2.10
N VAL A 104 -4.35 -5.86 -1.36
CA VAL A 104 -4.20 -4.43 -1.09
C VAL A 104 -3.91 -3.66 -2.37
N ALA A 105 -3.07 -4.19 -3.25
CA ALA A 105 -2.75 -3.56 -4.53
C ALA A 105 -4.00 -3.44 -5.41
N ASP A 106 -4.85 -4.46 -5.45
CA ASP A 106 -6.10 -4.41 -6.21
C ASP A 106 -7.00 -3.29 -5.72
N LEU A 107 -7.11 -3.11 -4.40
CA LEU A 107 -7.91 -2.04 -3.82
C LEU A 107 -7.32 -0.66 -4.11
N LEU A 108 -6.00 -0.51 -4.00
CA LEU A 108 -5.34 0.74 -4.34
C LEU A 108 -5.52 1.10 -5.81
N ASN A 109 -5.36 0.13 -6.69
CA ASN A 109 -5.54 0.36 -8.13
C ASN A 109 -6.98 0.70 -8.46
N ALA A 110 -7.94 0.08 -7.77
CA ALA A 110 -9.36 0.42 -7.93
C ALA A 110 -9.64 1.84 -7.48
N GLU A 111 -9.08 2.23 -6.33
CA GLU A 111 -9.23 3.59 -5.81
C GLU A 111 -8.58 4.61 -6.75
N PHE A 112 -7.41 4.29 -7.28
CA PHE A 112 -6.69 5.13 -8.23
C PHE A 112 -7.51 5.37 -9.52
N SER A 113 -8.20 4.35 -10.01
CA SER A 113 -8.97 4.44 -11.26
C SER A 113 -10.28 5.20 -11.12
N LYS A 114 -10.75 5.47 -9.90
CA LYS A 114 -12.01 6.20 -9.68
C LYS A 114 -11.91 7.68 -10.01
N ASN A 115 -10.72 8.26 -9.95
CA ASN A 115 -10.54 9.70 -10.15
C ASN A 115 -9.27 9.94 -10.96
N GLU A 116 -9.43 10.61 -12.11
CA GLU A 116 -8.31 10.89 -13.00
C GLU A 116 -7.46 12.08 -12.57
N THR A 117 -7.95 12.89 -11.65
CA THR A 117 -7.31 14.14 -11.27
C THR A 117 -6.56 14.08 -9.94
N GLU A 118 -6.95 13.17 -9.06
CA GLU A 118 -6.29 13.06 -7.76
C GLU A 118 -6.40 11.66 -7.15
N PHE A 119 -5.48 11.35 -6.24
CA PHE A 119 -5.48 10.11 -5.46
C PHE A 119 -5.29 10.49 -3.98
N PHE A 120 -6.34 10.35 -3.18
CA PHE A 120 -6.36 10.77 -1.78
C PHE A 120 -5.84 12.21 -1.58
N GLY A 121 -6.17 13.09 -2.52
CA GLY A 121 -5.76 14.49 -2.50
C GLY A 121 -4.44 14.77 -3.22
N ILE A 122 -3.67 13.77 -3.58
CA ILE A 122 -2.46 13.94 -4.38
C ILE A 122 -2.87 14.22 -5.83
N LYS A 123 -2.49 15.37 -6.35
CA LYS A 123 -2.81 15.74 -7.74
C LYS A 123 -2.03 14.89 -8.74
N LEU A 124 -2.74 14.39 -9.72
CA LEU A 124 -2.19 13.48 -10.74
C LEU A 124 -1.75 14.20 -12.03
#